data_895ada8c69daccdda7c093dc003526d4
#
_entry.id   895ada8c69daccdda7c093dc003526d4
#
_cell.length_a   1.000
_cell.length_b   1.000
_cell.length_c   1.000
_cell.angle_alpha   90.00
_cell.angle_beta   90.00
_cell.angle_gamma   90.00
#
_symmetry.space_group_name_H-M   'P 1'
#
loop_
_entity.id
_entity.type
_entity.pdbx_description
1 polymer ?
#
loop_
_entity_poly.entity_id
_entity_poly.type
_entity_poly.pdbx_seq_one_letter_code
_entity_poly.pdbx_strand_id
1 'polypeptide(L)'
;MTTTQRFPIRFTGANQAMALMGILPSRCFVDIDDDVMRVQMTWTFTASVPLASVRSATLDHGPVGGWGVHGWRGQWLVNGSSSGIVRVEIDPPVHARVLAWPVKLRVLRVAVDDPDGFIRALAPPAG
;
A
#
# COMPACT_ATOMS: atom_id res chain seq x y z
N MET A 1 16.90 17.97 4.60
CA MET A 1 17.23 16.53 4.65
C MET A 1 15.96 15.72 4.59
N THR A 2 15.84 14.89 3.56
CA THR A 2 14.65 14.07 3.38
C THR A 2 14.65 12.89 4.35
N THR A 3 13.58 12.75 5.12
CA THR A 3 13.40 11.62 6.02
C THR A 3 12.40 10.64 5.43
N THR A 4 12.82 9.41 5.22
CA THR A 4 11.94 8.36 4.71
C THR A 4 11.42 7.54 5.88
N GLN A 5 10.08 7.40 5.97
CA GLN A 5 9.45 6.52 6.93
C GLN A 5 8.99 5.26 6.21
N ARG A 6 9.38 4.12 6.73
CA ARG A 6 9.03 2.83 6.15
C ARG A 6 7.96 2.13 6.99
N PHE A 7 6.91 1.68 6.33
CA PHE A 7 5.81 0.95 6.94
C PHE A 7 5.76 -0.44 6.31
N PRO A 8 6.16 -1.48 7.04
CA PRO A 8 6.08 -2.84 6.51
C PRO A 8 4.63 -3.24 6.21
N ILE A 9 4.43 -3.97 5.13
CA ILE A 9 3.14 -4.58 4.83
C ILE A 9 2.93 -5.75 5.79
N ARG A 10 1.72 -5.80 6.38
CA ARG A 10 1.40 -6.82 7.38
C ARG A 10 1.13 -8.16 6.71
N PHE A 11 1.74 -9.22 7.26
CA PHE A 11 1.51 -10.59 6.86
C PHE A 11 1.09 -11.41 8.07
N THR A 12 0.02 -12.19 7.92
CA THR A 12 -0.44 -13.11 8.96
C THR A 12 -0.90 -14.41 8.31
N GLY A 13 -0.48 -15.53 8.88
CA GLY A 13 -1.01 -16.85 8.53
C GLY A 13 -0.53 -17.48 7.24
N ALA A 14 -0.46 -16.75 6.15
CA ALA A 14 -0.17 -17.29 4.81
C ALA A 14 1.27 -17.06 4.36
N ASN A 15 2.16 -16.66 5.26
CA ASN A 15 3.51 -16.22 4.91
C ASN A 15 4.32 -17.27 4.14
N GLN A 16 4.20 -18.55 4.54
CA GLN A 16 5.00 -19.60 3.92
C GLN A 16 4.61 -19.83 2.47
N ALA A 17 3.31 -19.81 2.17
CA ALA A 17 2.85 -19.99 0.81
C ALA A 17 3.31 -18.83 -0.09
N MET A 18 3.29 -17.61 0.44
CA MET A 18 3.76 -16.45 -0.31
C MET A 18 5.26 -16.49 -0.55
N ALA A 19 6.03 -16.98 0.41
CA ALA A 19 7.48 -17.12 0.26
C ALA A 19 7.84 -18.07 -0.87
N LEU A 20 7.05 -19.13 -1.07
CA LEU A 20 7.27 -20.07 -2.17
C LEU A 20 7.08 -19.40 -3.55
N MET A 21 6.32 -18.32 -3.60
CA MET A 21 6.11 -17.55 -4.82
C MET A 21 7.12 -16.41 -4.97
N GLY A 22 8.09 -16.31 -4.06
CA GLY A 22 9.08 -15.24 -4.08
C GLY A 22 8.61 -13.94 -3.44
N ILE A 23 7.49 -13.96 -2.74
CA ILE A 23 6.97 -12.78 -2.06
C ILE A 23 7.52 -12.79 -0.62
N LEU A 24 8.59 -12.04 -0.41
CA LEU A 24 9.28 -11.99 0.88
C LEU A 24 8.79 -10.78 1.67
N PRO A 25 8.37 -10.95 2.95
CA PRO A 25 7.89 -9.83 3.75
C PRO A 25 8.89 -8.68 3.86
N SER A 26 10.19 -8.96 3.88
CA SER A 26 11.23 -7.92 3.94
C SER A 26 11.26 -7.03 2.71
N ARG A 27 10.62 -7.45 1.62
CA ARG A 27 10.56 -6.67 0.38
C ARG A 27 9.15 -6.16 0.09
N CYS A 28 8.31 -6.11 1.13
CA CYS A 28 6.93 -5.62 1.03
C CYS A 28 6.77 -4.49 2.02
N PHE A 29 6.65 -3.26 1.51
CA PHE A 29 6.63 -2.08 2.37
C PHE A 29 6.02 -0.89 1.64
N VAL A 30 5.67 0.13 2.44
CA VAL A 30 5.32 1.45 1.95
C VAL A 30 6.32 2.44 2.52
N ASP A 31 7.00 3.17 1.66
CA ASP A 31 7.93 4.23 2.06
C ASP A 31 7.29 5.59 1.81
N ILE A 32 7.33 6.47 2.80
CA ILE A 32 6.82 7.83 2.68
C ILE A 32 7.98 8.79 2.95
N ASP A 33 8.29 9.62 1.96
CA ASP A 33 9.23 10.72 2.13
C ASP A 33 8.47 12.06 1.99
N ASP A 34 9.19 13.17 1.81
CA ASP A 34 8.57 14.49 1.82
C ASP A 34 7.57 14.69 0.68
N ASP A 35 7.72 14.00 -0.44
CA ASP A 35 6.98 14.28 -1.67
C ASP A 35 6.19 13.09 -2.20
N VAL A 36 6.54 11.87 -1.82
CA VAL A 36 6.01 10.70 -2.50
C VAL A 36 5.82 9.52 -1.55
N MET A 37 4.75 8.76 -1.82
CA MET A 37 4.50 7.46 -1.19
C MET A 37 4.87 6.38 -2.21
N ARG A 38 5.78 5.47 -1.83
CA ARG A 38 6.16 4.34 -2.68
C ARG A 38 5.68 3.06 -2.04
N VAL A 39 4.93 2.29 -2.82
CA VAL A 39 4.39 1.00 -2.38
C VAL A 39 5.10 -0.09 -3.15
N GLN A 40 5.57 -1.11 -2.44
CA GLN A 40 6.19 -2.25 -3.08
C GLN A 40 5.76 -3.55 -2.40
N MET A 41 5.34 -4.51 -3.20
CA MET A 41 5.08 -5.87 -2.75
C MET A 41 5.88 -6.81 -3.63
N THR A 42 7.17 -6.90 -3.34
CA THR A 42 8.18 -7.64 -4.09
C THR A 42 8.09 -7.27 -5.58
N TRP A 43 7.88 -8.25 -6.46
CA TRP A 43 7.75 -8.05 -7.89
C TRP A 43 6.28 -7.96 -8.36
N THR A 44 5.32 -8.15 -7.44
CA THR A 44 3.92 -8.26 -7.81
C THR A 44 3.21 -6.92 -7.93
N PHE A 45 3.63 -5.93 -7.13
CA PHE A 45 2.99 -4.61 -7.15
C PHE A 45 4.01 -3.52 -6.85
N THR A 46 4.01 -2.46 -7.65
CA THR A 46 4.79 -1.25 -7.37
C THR A 46 3.98 -0.02 -7.75
N ALA A 47 4.09 1.02 -6.93
CA ALA A 47 3.44 2.29 -7.20
C ALA A 47 4.22 3.42 -6.56
N SER A 48 4.27 4.57 -7.24
CA SER A 48 4.79 5.82 -6.69
C SER A 48 3.67 6.85 -6.79
N VAL A 49 3.22 7.31 -5.63
CA VAL A 49 2.08 8.22 -5.54
C VAL A 49 2.56 9.55 -4.96
N PRO A 50 2.46 10.65 -5.72
CA PRO A 50 2.77 11.97 -5.15
C PRO A 50 1.86 12.23 -3.94
N LEU A 51 2.43 12.72 -2.85
CA LEU A 51 1.62 13.03 -1.66
C LEU A 51 0.53 14.06 -1.98
N ALA A 52 0.77 14.93 -2.96
CA ALA A 52 -0.23 15.89 -3.43
C ALA A 52 -1.48 15.20 -4.01
N SER A 53 -1.38 13.94 -4.42
CA SER A 53 -2.51 13.18 -4.96
C SER A 53 -3.25 12.37 -3.88
N VAL A 54 -2.72 12.29 -2.67
CA VAL A 54 -3.40 11.58 -1.58
C VAL A 54 -4.49 12.48 -1.01
N ARG A 55 -5.74 12.05 -1.14
CA ARG A 55 -6.91 12.82 -0.68
C ARG A 55 -7.35 12.42 0.71
N SER A 56 -7.24 11.13 1.05
CA SER A 56 -7.60 10.66 2.38
C SER A 56 -6.89 9.35 2.67
N ALA A 57 -6.73 9.06 3.96
CA ALA A 57 -6.20 7.79 4.44
C ALA A 57 -6.96 7.43 5.70
N THR A 58 -7.70 6.33 5.68
CA THR A 58 -8.56 5.90 6.79
C THR A 58 -8.44 4.41 7.01
N LEU A 59 -8.70 3.96 8.25
CA LEU A 59 -8.81 2.53 8.53
C LEU A 59 -9.99 1.96 7.76
N ASP A 60 -9.78 0.79 7.16
CA ASP A 60 -10.78 0.13 6.33
C ASP A 60 -11.09 -1.24 6.91
N HIS A 61 -12.34 -1.44 7.29
CA HIS A 61 -12.86 -2.70 7.83
C HIS A 61 -13.70 -3.47 6.79
N GLY A 62 -13.59 -3.06 5.52
CA GLY A 62 -14.33 -3.70 4.44
C GLY A 62 -13.85 -5.13 4.16
N PRO A 63 -14.60 -5.85 3.32
CA PRO A 63 -14.28 -7.25 3.04
C PRO A 63 -12.95 -7.40 2.33
N VAL A 64 -12.25 -8.50 2.65
CA VAL A 64 -10.96 -8.85 2.07
C VAL A 64 -11.10 -10.22 1.42
N GLY A 65 -10.90 -10.28 0.09
CA GLY A 65 -11.08 -11.50 -0.68
C GLY A 65 -9.87 -12.44 -0.70
N GLY A 66 -8.83 -12.17 0.09
CA GLY A 66 -7.62 -13.00 0.11
C GLY A 66 -6.39 -12.18 0.40
N TRP A 67 -5.22 -12.79 0.19
CA TRP A 67 -3.94 -12.10 0.39
C TRP A 67 -3.27 -11.84 -0.96
N GLY A 68 -2.34 -10.89 -1.00
CA GLY A 68 -1.56 -10.58 -2.18
C GLY A 68 -1.97 -9.26 -2.81
N VAL A 69 -2.15 -9.29 -4.13
CA VAL A 69 -2.51 -8.10 -4.89
C VAL A 69 -3.81 -8.38 -5.64
N HIS A 70 -4.84 -7.63 -5.32
CA HIS A 70 -6.16 -7.80 -5.92
C HIS A 70 -6.71 -6.43 -6.33
N GLY A 71 -7.35 -6.36 -7.50
CA GLY A 71 -7.86 -5.08 -7.94
C GLY A 71 -9.00 -5.17 -8.93
N TRP A 72 -9.76 -4.07 -8.99
CA TRP A 72 -10.88 -3.91 -9.90
C TRP A 72 -11.15 -2.41 -10.08
N ARG A 73 -11.21 -1.98 -11.34
CA ARG A 73 -11.60 -0.60 -11.71
C ARG A 73 -10.81 0.49 -10.99
N GLY A 74 -9.50 0.31 -10.86
CA GLY A 74 -8.64 1.32 -10.23
C GLY A 74 -8.55 1.23 -8.71
N GLN A 75 -9.25 0.29 -8.08
CA GLN A 75 -9.12 0.00 -6.65
C GLN A 75 -8.26 -1.24 -6.48
N TRP A 76 -7.18 -1.12 -5.71
CA TRP A 76 -6.23 -2.21 -5.53
C TRP A 76 -6.00 -2.49 -4.07
N LEU A 77 -6.04 -3.77 -3.71
CA LEU A 77 -5.77 -4.26 -2.37
C LEU A 77 -4.42 -4.96 -2.38
N VAL A 78 -3.51 -4.48 -1.53
CA VAL A 78 -2.17 -5.04 -1.37
C VAL A 78 -2.04 -5.47 0.08
N ASN A 79 -2.08 -6.77 0.33
CA ASN A 79 -2.13 -7.25 1.71
C ASN A 79 -1.54 -8.64 1.90
N GLY A 80 -1.03 -8.88 3.10
CA GLY A 80 -0.71 -10.20 3.61
C GLY A 80 -1.55 -10.54 4.84
N SER A 81 -2.57 -9.71 5.14
CA SER A 81 -3.40 -9.84 6.32
C SER A 81 -4.78 -9.27 6.02
N SER A 82 -5.79 -9.71 6.77
CA SER A 82 -7.14 -9.15 6.72
C SER A 82 -7.34 -8.01 7.71
N SER A 83 -6.31 -7.64 8.46
CA SER A 83 -6.39 -6.56 9.45
C SER A 83 -5.31 -5.52 9.20
N GLY A 84 -5.47 -4.33 9.79
CA GLY A 84 -4.52 -3.24 9.61
C GLY A 84 -4.60 -2.59 8.24
N ILE A 85 -5.74 -2.70 7.56
CA ILE A 85 -5.90 -2.17 6.20
C ILE A 85 -6.21 -0.69 6.27
N VAL A 86 -5.45 0.08 5.51
CA VAL A 86 -5.67 1.52 5.33
C VAL A 86 -6.14 1.74 3.91
N ARG A 87 -7.22 2.50 3.77
CA ARG A 87 -7.76 2.90 2.48
C ARG A 87 -7.21 4.29 2.14
N VAL A 88 -6.49 4.39 1.05
CA VAL A 88 -5.92 5.64 0.56
C VAL A 88 -6.63 6.02 -0.73
N GLU A 89 -7.28 7.18 -0.74
CA GLU A 89 -7.92 7.69 -1.94
C GLU A 89 -6.95 8.63 -2.66
N ILE A 90 -6.83 8.43 -3.98
CA ILE A 90 -5.82 9.06 -4.82
C ILE A 90 -6.50 9.79 -5.96
N ASP A 91 -6.28 11.11 -6.04
CA ASP A 91 -6.83 11.95 -7.09
C ASP A 91 -5.86 13.13 -7.35
N PRO A 92 -5.36 13.30 -8.56
CA PRO A 92 -5.64 12.51 -9.77
C PRO A 92 -5.08 11.09 -9.67
N PRO A 93 -5.69 10.13 -10.41
CA PRO A 93 -5.20 8.76 -10.41
C PRO A 93 -3.77 8.68 -10.94
N VAL A 94 -3.04 7.68 -10.46
CA VAL A 94 -1.67 7.43 -10.91
C VAL A 94 -1.59 6.06 -11.55
N HIS A 95 -0.49 5.78 -12.25
CA HIS A 95 -0.25 4.45 -12.78
C HIS A 95 0.58 3.65 -11.79
N ALA A 96 0.15 2.40 -11.55
CA ALA A 96 0.90 1.42 -10.78
C ALA A 96 1.26 0.26 -11.68
N ARG A 97 2.06 -0.67 -11.21
CA ARG A 97 2.42 -1.87 -11.96
C ARG A 97 2.05 -3.11 -11.17
N VAL A 98 1.27 -3.97 -11.81
CA VAL A 98 0.92 -5.28 -11.28
C VAL A 98 1.53 -6.31 -12.22
N LEU A 99 2.47 -7.12 -11.71
CA LEU A 99 3.22 -8.09 -12.52
C LEU A 99 3.85 -7.41 -13.75
N ALA A 100 4.43 -6.22 -13.55
CA ALA A 100 5.02 -5.37 -14.58
C ALA A 100 4.00 -4.77 -15.55
N TRP A 101 2.71 -5.03 -15.40
CA TRP A 101 1.68 -4.49 -16.27
C TRP A 101 1.13 -3.18 -15.70
N PRO A 102 1.02 -2.10 -16.50
CA PRO A 102 0.53 -0.83 -16.00
C PRO A 102 -0.97 -0.88 -15.71
N VAL A 103 -1.37 -0.37 -14.55
CA VAL A 103 -2.76 -0.27 -14.14
C VAL A 103 -3.02 1.12 -13.57
N LYS A 104 -4.29 1.55 -13.61
CA LYS A 104 -4.67 2.82 -13.00
C LYS A 104 -4.92 2.59 -11.51
N LEU A 105 -4.38 3.49 -10.68
CA LEU A 105 -4.56 3.42 -9.24
C LEU A 105 -5.33 4.64 -8.76
N ARG A 106 -6.53 4.45 -8.26
CA ARG A 106 -7.41 5.48 -7.71
C ARG A 106 -7.65 5.28 -6.23
N VAL A 107 -7.70 4.05 -5.78
CA VAL A 107 -7.86 3.69 -4.39
C VAL A 107 -6.89 2.56 -4.09
N LEU A 108 -6.08 2.75 -3.06
CA LEU A 108 -5.17 1.73 -2.56
C LEU A 108 -5.65 1.30 -1.18
N ARG A 109 -5.87 -0.01 -1.02
CA ARG A 109 -6.12 -0.62 0.29
C ARG A 109 -4.89 -1.46 0.61
N VAL A 110 -4.16 -1.08 1.66
CA VAL A 110 -2.91 -1.75 2.00
C VAL A 110 -2.90 -2.11 3.48
N ALA A 111 -2.54 -3.35 3.79
CA ALA A 111 -2.41 -3.81 5.17
C ALA A 111 -1.00 -3.51 5.66
N VAL A 112 -0.88 -2.71 6.71
CA VAL A 112 0.43 -2.33 7.29
C VAL A 112 0.47 -2.71 8.76
N ASP A 113 1.69 -2.88 9.29
CA ASP A 113 1.89 -3.25 10.69
C ASP A 113 1.52 -2.11 11.65
N ASP A 114 1.67 -0.86 11.20
CA ASP A 114 1.35 0.32 12.00
C ASP A 114 0.37 1.22 11.22
N PRO A 115 -0.92 0.87 11.17
CA PRO A 115 -1.87 1.65 10.39
C PRO A 115 -2.04 3.08 10.92
N ASP A 116 -2.01 3.29 12.23
CA ASP A 116 -2.17 4.64 12.78
C ASP A 116 -0.99 5.54 12.43
N GLY A 117 0.23 5.00 12.53
CA GLY A 117 1.44 5.74 12.14
C GLY A 117 1.45 6.05 10.66
N PHE A 118 0.99 5.12 9.83
CA PHE A 118 0.91 5.30 8.39
C PHE A 118 -0.09 6.43 8.04
N ILE A 119 -1.27 6.41 8.65
CA ILE A 119 -2.27 7.46 8.44
C ILE A 119 -1.72 8.82 8.85
N ARG A 120 -1.04 8.89 10.00
CA ARG A 120 -0.43 10.15 10.46
C ARG A 120 0.63 10.65 9.49
N ALA A 121 1.42 9.75 8.91
CA ALA A 121 2.47 10.12 7.96
C ALA A 121 1.90 10.69 6.67
N LEU A 122 0.68 10.27 6.28
CA LEU A 122 0.02 10.77 5.08
C LEU A 122 -0.81 12.03 5.34
N ALA A 123 -1.07 12.35 6.61
CA ALA A 123 -1.86 13.54 6.94
C ALA A 123 -1.10 14.81 6.54
N PRO A 124 -1.80 15.85 6.04
CA PRO A 124 -1.13 17.11 5.75
C PRO A 124 -0.55 17.70 7.04
N PRO A 125 0.58 18.43 6.97
CA PRO A 125 1.15 19.05 8.15
C PRO A 125 0.14 19.99 8.79
N ALA A 126 0.11 19.96 10.13
CA ALA A 126 -0.73 20.89 10.89
C ALA A 126 -0.20 22.30 10.66
N GLY A 127 -1.01 23.13 10.06
CA GLY A 127 -0.60 24.48 9.68
C GLY A 127 -1.47 25.53 10.23
#